data_48afa3adb4d1e6a8667cf7f1c3f49d7a
#
_entry.id   48afa3adb4d1e6a8667cf7f1c3f49d7a
#
_cell.length_a   1.000
_cell.length_b   1.000
_cell.length_c   1.000
_cell.angle_alpha   90.00
_cell.angle_beta   90.00
_cell.angle_gamma   90.00
#
_symmetry.space_group_name_H-M   'P 1'
#
loop_
_entity.id
_entity.type
_entity.pdbx_description
1 polymer ?
#
loop_
_entity_poly.entity_id
_entity_poly.type
_entity_poly.pdbx_seq_one_letter_code
_entity_poly.pdbx_strand_id
1 'polypeptide(L)'
;MKELGRIITLPKIFDPRGNLTVAEGETHIPFAIARTYWTYDVPGGESRGGHAHKECQEFIIAASGSFSVTLDNGKQKKTYHLNHPWEGLFVDVNIWRTLDDFSSGSLCLVLASQKFEEEDYIREYDEYLRYINPSNSPILSKTENQ
;
A
#
# COMPACT_ATOMS: atom_id res chain seq x y z
N MET A 1 9.25 16.10 -1.70
CA MET A 1 9.41 14.65 -1.76
C MET A 1 8.24 13.99 -1.06
N LYS A 2 7.65 12.97 -1.68
CA LYS A 2 6.54 12.28 -1.05
C LYS A 2 6.98 11.51 0.18
N GLU A 3 6.16 11.55 1.20
CA GLU A 3 6.34 10.76 2.41
C GLU A 3 6.23 9.27 2.10
N LEU A 4 7.13 8.47 2.66
CA LEU A 4 7.11 7.01 2.50
C LEU A 4 6.18 6.40 3.54
N GLY A 5 4.88 6.60 3.34
CA GLY A 5 3.86 6.02 4.17
C GLY A 5 3.68 6.75 5.49
N ARG A 6 2.57 6.45 6.14
CA ARG A 6 2.26 7.02 7.44
C ARG A 6 1.32 6.06 8.17
N ILE A 7 1.69 5.72 9.40
CA ILE A 7 0.81 4.92 10.26
C ILE A 7 -0.27 5.83 10.82
N ILE A 8 -1.52 5.42 10.65
CA ILE A 8 -2.67 6.12 11.22
C ILE A 8 -3.34 5.18 12.22
N THR A 9 -3.48 5.65 13.46
CA THR A 9 -4.17 4.91 14.50
C THR A 9 -5.67 5.14 14.38
N LEU A 10 -6.44 4.06 14.35
CA LEU A 10 -7.89 4.10 14.25
C LEU A 10 -8.52 4.03 15.65
N PRO A 11 -9.78 4.47 15.80
CA PRO A 11 -10.48 4.30 17.07
C PRO A 11 -10.55 2.84 17.49
N LYS A 12 -10.23 2.58 18.75
CA LYS A 12 -10.35 1.25 19.35
C LYS A 12 -11.35 1.34 20.51
N ILE A 13 -12.51 0.80 20.28
CA ILE A 13 -13.58 0.82 21.27
C ILE A 13 -13.50 -0.45 22.09
N PHE A 14 -13.07 -0.30 23.34
CA PHE A 14 -12.90 -1.42 24.26
C PHE A 14 -14.24 -1.96 24.70
N ASP A 15 -14.35 -3.28 24.73
CA ASP A 15 -15.49 -4.00 25.32
C ASP A 15 -14.96 -5.35 25.81
N PRO A 16 -15.29 -5.75 27.05
CA PRO A 16 -14.81 -7.04 27.55
C PRO A 16 -15.33 -8.24 26.74
N ARG A 17 -16.36 -8.06 25.92
CA ARG A 17 -16.87 -9.09 25.00
C ARG A 17 -16.15 -9.07 23.65
N GLY A 18 -15.26 -8.11 23.40
CA GLY A 18 -14.52 -7.93 22.18
C GLY A 18 -14.43 -6.47 21.79
N ASN A 19 -13.27 -6.05 21.28
CA ASN A 19 -13.05 -4.66 20.88
C ASN A 19 -13.56 -4.42 19.46
N LEU A 20 -13.91 -3.16 19.18
CA LEU A 20 -14.33 -2.72 17.85
C LEU A 20 -13.41 -1.62 17.35
N THR A 21 -13.04 -1.69 16.07
CA THR A 21 -12.30 -0.61 15.41
C THR A 21 -13.08 -0.18 14.18
N VAL A 22 -13.09 1.12 13.91
CA VAL A 22 -13.82 1.71 12.80
C VAL A 22 -12.88 2.57 11.95
N ALA A 23 -13.10 2.54 10.64
CA ALA A 23 -12.41 3.43 9.71
C ALA A 23 -13.46 4.05 8.78
N GLU A 24 -13.65 5.36 8.89
CA GLU A 24 -14.55 6.10 8.01
C GLU A 24 -13.73 6.93 7.04
N GLY A 25 -14.13 6.88 5.77
CA GLY A 25 -13.51 7.71 4.74
C GLY A 25 -13.65 9.20 5.09
N GLU A 26 -12.57 9.96 4.85
CA GLU A 26 -12.51 11.40 5.08
C GLU A 26 -12.63 11.81 6.56
N THR A 27 -12.79 10.86 7.47
CA THR A 27 -12.80 11.11 8.91
C THR A 27 -11.52 10.56 9.55
N HIS A 28 -11.27 9.26 9.40
CA HIS A 28 -10.11 8.60 9.99
C HIS A 28 -8.97 8.45 8.99
N ILE A 29 -9.30 8.33 7.71
CA ILE A 29 -8.33 8.21 6.62
C ILE A 29 -8.56 9.34 5.62
N PRO A 30 -7.49 9.81 4.92
CA PRO A 30 -7.58 11.07 4.15
C PRO A 30 -8.15 10.89 2.74
N PHE A 31 -9.14 10.00 2.56
CA PHE A 31 -9.82 9.85 1.27
C PHE A 31 -11.18 9.19 1.46
N ALA A 32 -12.06 9.36 0.47
CA ALA A 32 -13.33 8.64 0.41
C ALA A 32 -13.07 7.21 -0.06
N ILE A 33 -13.63 6.22 0.62
CA ILE A 33 -13.42 4.80 0.30
C ILE A 33 -14.34 4.41 -0.86
N ALA A 34 -13.75 4.01 -1.99
CA ALA A 34 -14.49 3.55 -3.15
C ALA A 34 -14.46 2.04 -3.31
N ARG A 35 -13.45 1.38 -2.74
CA ARG A 35 -13.25 -0.07 -2.89
C ARG A 35 -12.57 -0.61 -1.65
N THR A 36 -12.96 -1.83 -1.26
CA THR A 36 -12.31 -2.58 -0.19
C THR A 36 -11.98 -3.95 -0.74
N TYR A 37 -10.74 -4.41 -0.49
CA TYR A 37 -10.36 -5.76 -0.87
C TYR A 37 -9.43 -6.34 0.20
N TRP A 38 -9.31 -7.66 0.23
CA TRP A 38 -8.45 -8.30 1.23
C TRP A 38 -7.76 -9.52 0.65
N THR A 39 -6.53 -9.73 1.12
CA THR A 39 -5.68 -10.85 0.72
C THR A 39 -5.56 -11.78 1.92
N TYR A 40 -5.73 -13.07 1.68
CA TYR A 40 -5.70 -14.07 2.73
C TYR A 40 -5.15 -15.39 2.18
N ASP A 41 -4.85 -16.32 3.07
CA ASP A 41 -4.28 -17.62 2.70
C ASP A 41 -2.97 -17.51 1.92
N VAL A 42 -2.15 -16.52 2.27
CA VAL A 42 -0.84 -16.34 1.63
C VAL A 42 0.10 -17.43 2.15
N PRO A 43 0.64 -18.31 1.28
CA PRO A 43 1.59 -19.32 1.71
C PRO A 43 2.84 -18.72 2.31
N GLY A 44 3.46 -19.44 3.27
CA GLY A 44 4.69 -19.00 3.87
C GLY A 44 5.78 -18.78 2.82
N GLY A 45 6.49 -17.65 2.93
CA GLY A 45 7.57 -17.31 2.01
C GLY A 45 7.13 -16.60 0.74
N GLU A 46 5.83 -16.49 0.50
CA GLU A 46 5.32 -15.77 -0.69
C GLU A 46 5.21 -14.28 -0.43
N SER A 47 5.36 -13.50 -1.52
CA SER A 47 5.18 -12.05 -1.50
C SER A 47 4.00 -11.65 -2.37
N ARG A 48 3.47 -10.46 -2.11
CA ARG A 48 2.32 -9.91 -2.82
C ARG A 48 2.56 -8.43 -3.11
N GLY A 49 1.70 -7.84 -3.97
CA GLY A 49 1.57 -6.40 -4.11
C GLY A 49 2.65 -5.69 -4.90
N GLY A 50 3.54 -6.35 -5.61
CA GLY A 50 4.59 -5.68 -6.39
C GLY A 50 4.01 -4.75 -7.45
N HIS A 51 3.63 -3.53 -7.05
CA HIS A 51 3.03 -2.55 -7.95
C HIS A 51 3.03 -1.15 -7.33
N ALA A 52 2.68 -0.17 -8.16
CA ALA A 52 2.38 1.20 -7.73
C ALA A 52 1.06 1.64 -8.36
N HIS A 53 0.47 2.68 -7.82
CA HIS A 53 -0.75 3.30 -8.34
C HIS A 53 -0.46 4.72 -8.78
N LYS A 54 -1.05 5.10 -9.90
CA LYS A 54 -0.90 6.47 -10.43
C LYS A 54 -1.86 7.45 -9.74
N GLU A 55 -3.06 7.01 -9.43
CA GLU A 55 -4.13 7.87 -8.88
C GLU A 55 -4.78 7.32 -7.61
N CYS A 56 -4.70 6.03 -7.37
CA CYS A 56 -5.36 5.41 -6.23
C CYS A 56 -4.52 5.54 -4.96
N GLN A 57 -5.12 6.06 -3.89
CA GLN A 57 -4.54 6.03 -2.55
C GLN A 57 -5.08 4.81 -1.82
N GLU A 58 -4.26 4.23 -0.94
CA GLU A 58 -4.63 3.03 -0.21
C GLU A 58 -4.31 3.13 1.27
N PHE A 59 -5.08 2.39 2.06
CA PHE A 59 -4.87 2.25 3.50
C PHE A 59 -4.86 0.76 3.82
N ILE A 60 -3.75 0.27 4.35
CA ILE A 60 -3.49 -1.16 4.52
C ILE A 60 -3.55 -1.52 5.99
N ILE A 61 -4.37 -2.51 6.36
CA ILE A 61 -4.60 -2.92 7.74
C ILE A 61 -4.31 -4.42 7.88
N ALA A 62 -3.57 -4.81 8.93
CA ALA A 62 -3.48 -6.20 9.34
C ALA A 62 -4.71 -6.50 10.21
N ALA A 63 -5.81 -6.88 9.56
CA ALA A 63 -7.07 -7.16 10.27
C ALA A 63 -6.97 -8.43 11.12
N SER A 64 -6.07 -9.34 10.77
CA SER A 64 -5.70 -10.52 11.55
C SER A 64 -4.25 -10.85 11.23
N GLY A 65 -3.52 -11.35 12.22
CA GLY A 65 -2.12 -11.76 12.04
C GLY A 65 -1.21 -10.57 11.77
N SER A 66 -0.18 -10.82 10.99
CA SER A 66 0.85 -9.79 10.72
C SER A 66 1.48 -10.00 9.34
N PHE A 67 2.04 -8.91 8.81
CA PHE A 67 2.84 -8.93 7.59
C PHE A 67 3.66 -7.66 7.51
N SER A 68 4.61 -7.62 6.59
CA SER A 68 5.45 -6.45 6.36
C SER A 68 5.10 -5.82 5.03
N VAL A 69 5.13 -4.49 4.98
CA VAL A 69 4.93 -3.70 3.77
C VAL A 69 6.18 -2.87 3.54
N THR A 70 6.81 -3.04 2.38
CA THR A 70 7.96 -2.23 2.01
C THR A 70 7.51 -1.22 0.96
N LEU A 71 7.72 0.05 1.26
CA LEU A 71 7.43 1.15 0.36
C LEU A 71 8.74 1.66 -0.26
N ASP A 72 8.64 2.06 -1.53
CA ASP A 72 9.79 2.44 -2.33
C ASP A 72 9.39 3.61 -3.24
N ASN A 73 10.11 4.71 -3.14
CA ASN A 73 9.85 5.88 -4.01
C ASN A 73 10.90 6.03 -5.11
N GLY A 74 11.71 4.99 -5.33
CA GLY A 74 12.79 5.01 -6.32
C GLY A 74 14.13 5.51 -5.80
N LYS A 75 14.14 6.11 -4.62
CA LYS A 75 15.36 6.63 -3.96
C LYS A 75 15.54 6.06 -2.58
N GLN A 76 14.46 5.87 -1.86
CA GLN A 76 14.46 5.38 -0.48
C GLN A 76 13.45 4.25 -0.36
N LYS A 77 13.72 3.36 0.59
CA LYS A 77 12.80 2.29 0.96
C LYS A 77 12.54 2.36 2.45
N LYS A 78 11.32 2.00 2.84
CA LYS A 78 10.95 1.90 4.24
C LYS A 78 10.02 0.71 4.42
N THR A 79 10.31 -0.12 5.43
CA THR A 79 9.50 -1.29 5.74
C THR A 79 8.71 -1.04 7.01
N TYR A 80 7.41 -1.33 6.94
CA TYR A 80 6.49 -1.27 8.06
C TYR A 80 6.04 -2.68 8.39
N HIS A 81 6.01 -3.01 9.67
CA HIS A 81 5.47 -4.28 10.13
C HIS A 81 4.10 -4.03 10.73
N LEU A 82 3.05 -4.56 10.09
CA LEU A 82 1.67 -4.37 10.54
C LEU A 82 1.22 -5.61 11.30
N ASN A 83 0.78 -5.41 12.54
CA ASN A 83 0.40 -6.51 13.42
C ASN A 83 -0.75 -6.16 14.37
N HIS A 84 -1.45 -5.05 14.12
CA HIS A 84 -2.57 -4.63 14.96
C HIS A 84 -3.74 -4.18 14.09
N PRO A 85 -4.99 -4.63 14.39
CA PRO A 85 -6.14 -4.24 13.58
C PRO A 85 -6.59 -2.80 13.79
N TRP A 86 -6.09 -2.10 14.84
CA TRP A 86 -6.50 -0.73 15.14
C TRP A 86 -5.58 0.32 14.53
N GLU A 87 -4.71 -0.05 13.63
CA GLU A 87 -3.87 0.90 12.92
C GLU A 87 -3.66 0.42 11.49
N GLY A 88 -3.31 1.35 10.62
CA GLY A 88 -3.03 1.01 9.24
C GLY A 88 -1.98 1.91 8.64
N LEU A 89 -1.53 1.52 7.46
CA LEU A 89 -0.50 2.24 6.71
C LEU A 89 -1.16 2.96 5.54
N PHE A 90 -1.09 4.30 5.57
CA PHE A 90 -1.52 5.12 4.44
C PHE A 90 -0.41 5.14 3.39
N VAL A 91 -0.77 4.82 2.15
CA VAL A 91 0.13 4.80 1.00
C VAL A 91 -0.44 5.72 -0.07
N ASP A 92 0.27 6.80 -0.35
CA ASP A 92 -0.13 7.76 -1.37
C ASP A 92 0.19 7.24 -2.77
N VAL A 93 -0.24 7.99 -3.79
CA VAL A 93 0.03 7.67 -5.20
C VAL A 93 1.52 7.69 -5.49
N ASN A 94 1.90 6.99 -6.53
CA ASN A 94 3.28 6.99 -7.05
C ASN A 94 4.31 6.40 -6.10
N ILE A 95 3.89 5.49 -5.25
CA ILE A 95 4.78 4.76 -4.34
C ILE A 95 4.67 3.27 -4.65
N TRP A 96 5.81 2.64 -4.92
CA TRP A 96 5.89 1.20 -5.14
C TRP A 96 5.78 0.48 -3.81
N ARG A 97 5.04 -0.63 -3.79
CA ARG A 97 4.87 -1.44 -2.59
C ARG A 97 5.05 -2.91 -2.87
N THR A 98 5.62 -3.60 -1.90
CA THR A 98 5.65 -5.05 -1.83
C THR A 98 5.23 -5.48 -0.43
N LEU A 99 4.55 -6.61 -0.34
CA LEU A 99 4.10 -7.17 0.94
C LEU A 99 4.67 -8.57 1.07
N ASP A 100 5.19 -8.88 2.26
CA ASP A 100 5.75 -10.20 2.53
C ASP A 100 5.67 -10.52 4.03
N ASP A 101 6.33 -11.59 4.44
CA ASP A 101 6.42 -11.98 5.85
C ASP A 101 5.03 -12.17 6.48
N PHE A 102 4.12 -12.81 5.74
CA PHE A 102 2.77 -13.05 6.22
C PHE A 102 2.75 -14.15 7.27
N SER A 103 2.15 -13.87 8.43
CA SER A 103 1.91 -14.88 9.43
C SER A 103 0.79 -15.82 8.99
N SER A 104 0.72 -17.00 9.61
CA SER A 104 -0.39 -17.93 9.39
C SER A 104 -1.71 -17.26 9.82
N GLY A 105 -2.73 -17.38 8.96
CA GLY A 105 -4.04 -16.79 9.25
C GLY A 105 -4.09 -15.27 9.14
N SER A 106 -3.08 -14.64 8.53
CA SER A 106 -3.09 -13.19 8.35
C SER A 106 -4.18 -12.77 7.36
N LEU A 107 -4.71 -11.58 7.58
CA LEU A 107 -5.70 -10.96 6.72
C LEU A 107 -5.26 -9.53 6.41
N CYS A 108 -4.88 -9.29 5.17
CA CYS A 108 -4.48 -7.97 4.69
C CYS A 108 -5.69 -7.27 4.10
N LEU A 109 -6.27 -6.32 4.84
CA LEU A 109 -7.44 -5.57 4.41
C LEU A 109 -6.97 -4.23 3.84
N VAL A 110 -7.43 -3.90 2.62
CA VAL A 110 -7.05 -2.66 1.96
C VAL A 110 -8.29 -1.84 1.64
N LEU A 111 -8.27 -0.59 2.05
CA LEU A 111 -9.27 0.42 1.69
C LEU A 111 -8.65 1.29 0.61
N ALA A 112 -9.36 1.48 -0.49
CA ALA A 112 -8.84 2.16 -1.68
C ALA A 112 -9.72 3.33 -2.09
N SER A 113 -9.09 4.40 -2.58
CA SER A 113 -9.78 5.64 -2.96
C SER A 113 -10.48 5.56 -4.30
N GLN A 114 -10.24 4.50 -5.08
CA GLN A 114 -10.82 4.36 -6.41
C GLN A 114 -11.31 2.94 -6.63
N LYS A 115 -12.28 2.81 -7.54
CA LYS A 115 -12.67 1.51 -8.07
C LYS A 115 -11.52 0.91 -8.85
N PHE A 116 -11.55 -0.39 -9.09
CA PHE A 116 -10.50 -1.07 -9.82
C PHE A 116 -10.37 -0.53 -11.25
N GLU A 117 -9.16 -0.12 -11.62
CA GLU A 117 -8.80 0.31 -12.97
C GLU A 117 -7.40 -0.21 -13.28
N GLU A 118 -7.28 -1.09 -14.27
CA GLU A 118 -5.99 -1.67 -14.63
C GLU A 118 -5.00 -0.60 -15.07
N GLU A 119 -5.45 0.44 -15.75
CA GLU A 119 -4.59 1.53 -16.23
C GLU A 119 -3.94 2.33 -15.10
N ASP A 120 -4.49 2.26 -13.88
CA ASP A 120 -3.93 2.90 -12.71
C ASP A 120 -2.71 2.17 -12.15
N TYR A 121 -2.55 0.89 -12.50
CA TYR A 121 -1.48 0.05 -11.97
C TYR A 121 -0.21 0.17 -12.80
N ILE A 122 0.94 0.20 -12.12
CA ILE A 122 2.24 -0.02 -12.70
C ILE A 122 2.75 -1.30 -12.05
N ARG A 123 2.92 -2.37 -12.83
CA ARG A 123 3.22 -3.70 -12.30
C ARG A 123 4.66 -4.13 -12.51
N GLU A 124 5.45 -3.37 -13.29
CA GLU A 124 6.85 -3.65 -13.54
C GLU A 124 7.71 -2.57 -12.88
N TYR A 125 8.68 -2.99 -12.08
CA TYR A 125 9.49 -2.03 -11.33
C TYR A 125 10.28 -1.09 -12.23
N ASP A 126 10.82 -1.59 -13.34
CA ASP A 126 11.56 -0.75 -14.28
C ASP A 126 10.64 0.30 -14.92
N GLU A 127 9.41 -0.08 -15.22
CA GLU A 127 8.41 0.86 -15.72
C GLU A 127 8.08 1.92 -14.67
N TYR A 128 7.98 1.50 -13.41
CA TYR A 128 7.76 2.43 -12.30
C TYR A 128 8.89 3.47 -12.20
N LEU A 129 10.14 3.02 -12.29
CA LEU A 129 11.28 3.93 -12.21
C LEU A 129 11.27 4.95 -13.36
N ARG A 130 10.87 4.52 -14.56
CA ARG A 130 10.73 5.44 -15.69
C ARG A 130 9.56 6.40 -15.50
N TYR A 131 8.49 5.94 -14.90
CA TYR A 131 7.31 6.76 -14.67
C TYR A 131 7.58 7.89 -13.68
N ILE A 132 8.26 7.62 -12.57
CA ILE A 132 8.55 8.62 -11.55
C ILE A 132 9.73 9.52 -11.94
N ASN A 133 10.60 9.06 -12.84
CA ASN A 133 11.73 9.82 -13.34
C ASN A 133 11.90 9.56 -14.84
N PRO A 134 11.27 10.37 -15.69
CA PRO A 134 11.34 10.16 -17.14
C PRO A 134 12.75 10.15 -17.72
N SER A 135 13.74 10.76 -17.03
CA SER A 135 15.13 10.74 -17.49
C SER A 135 15.73 9.33 -17.47
N ASN A 136 15.09 8.36 -16.76
CA ASN A 136 15.51 6.96 -16.78
C ASN A 136 15.01 6.21 -18.02
N SER A 137 14.19 6.86 -18.86
CA SER A 137 13.66 6.23 -20.07
C SER A 137 14.75 6.09 -21.13
N PRO A 138 14.97 4.90 -21.73
CA PRO A 138 15.93 4.73 -22.80
C PRO A 138 15.64 5.61 -24.03
N ILE A 139 14.37 5.90 -24.30
CA ILE A 139 13.97 6.75 -25.42
C ILE A 139 14.44 8.19 -25.18
N LEU A 140 14.25 8.72 -23.98
CA LEU A 140 14.67 10.08 -23.65
C LEU A 140 16.19 10.21 -23.66
N SER A 141 16.92 9.25 -23.12
CA SER A 141 18.37 9.31 -23.13
C SER A 141 18.95 9.25 -24.54
N LYS A 142 18.31 8.54 -25.48
CA LYS A 142 18.73 8.54 -26.90
C LYS A 142 18.46 9.88 -27.55
N THR A 143 17.39 10.55 -27.18
CA THR A 143 17.05 11.87 -27.74
C THR A 143 18.01 12.94 -27.24
N GLU A 144 18.41 12.86 -25.98
CA GLU A 144 19.35 13.82 -25.40
C GLU A 144 20.75 13.74 -26.03
N ASN A 145 21.11 12.59 -26.57
CA ASN A 145 22.43 12.36 -27.16
C ASN A 145 22.46 12.70 -28.67
N GLN A 146 21.38 13.17 -29.22
CA GLN A 146 21.29 13.60 -30.60
C GLN A 146 21.30 15.14 -30.70
#